data_40c1d66bd5543169aa15715c4cd8e319
#
_entry.id   40c1d66bd5543169aa15715c4cd8e319
#
_cell.length_a   1.000
_cell.length_b   1.000
_cell.length_c   1.000
_cell.angle_alpha   90.00
_cell.angle_beta   90.00
_cell.angle_gamma   90.00
#
_symmetry.space_group_name_H-M   'P 1'
#
loop_
_entity.id
_entity.type
_entity.pdbx_description
1 polymer ?
#
loop_
_entity_poly.entity_id
_entity_poly.type
_entity_poly.pdbx_seq_one_letter_code
_entity_poly.pdbx_strand_id
1 'polypeptide(L)'
;MSNIQQEDRPGRFSVKPEVVDDVLVVTVQGEIDHAVKDLLSQALLSEDGTLPPPRIVADLSGVTFMDSSSINVFITAHQRVSNAQGWLRIAGAQKSVARLLHLVGIDQIIGCHPTVEQALNT
;
A
#
# COMPACT_ATOMS: atom_id res chain seq x y z
N MET A 1 1.12 27.00 -3.06
CA MET A 1 0.29 26.35 -3.97
C MET A 1 1.01 25.69 -5.13
N SER A 2 2.21 25.98 -5.32
CA SER A 2 2.95 25.38 -6.40
C SER A 2 3.09 23.88 -6.29
N ASN A 3 2.99 23.34 -5.10
CA ASN A 3 3.15 21.91 -4.92
C ASN A 3 2.04 21.09 -5.56
N ILE A 4 0.95 21.71 -5.89
CA ILE A 4 -0.18 21.01 -6.46
C ILE A 4 0.15 20.47 -7.83
N GLN A 5 0.96 21.16 -8.58
CA GLN A 5 1.29 20.73 -9.92
C GLN A 5 2.04 19.42 -9.94
N GLN A 6 2.72 19.11 -8.87
CA GLN A 6 3.49 17.89 -8.85
C GLN A 6 2.62 16.66 -8.92
N GLU A 7 1.42 16.76 -8.38
CA GLU A 7 0.54 15.61 -8.30
C GLU A 7 -0.22 15.37 -9.59
N ASP A 8 -0.18 16.35 -10.49
CA ASP A 8 -0.93 16.23 -11.73
C ASP A 8 -0.12 15.61 -12.86
N ARG A 9 1.12 15.30 -12.62
CA ARG A 9 1.97 14.76 -13.67
C ARG A 9 1.67 13.30 -13.88
N PRO A 10 1.49 12.85 -15.14
CA PRO A 10 1.27 11.45 -15.42
C PRO A 10 2.40 10.59 -14.85
N GLY A 11 2.04 9.46 -14.27
CA GLY A 11 3.03 8.55 -13.69
C GLY A 11 3.56 8.95 -12.34
N ARG A 12 3.20 10.12 -11.87
CA ARG A 12 3.72 10.59 -10.60
C ARG A 12 3.07 9.84 -9.44
N PHE A 13 3.90 9.51 -8.47
CA PHE A 13 3.47 8.83 -7.26
C PHE A 13 2.56 9.71 -6.42
N SER A 14 1.50 9.12 -5.89
CA SER A 14 0.67 9.77 -4.88
C SER A 14 0.11 8.73 -3.94
N VAL A 15 -0.14 9.13 -2.70
CA VAL A 15 -0.81 8.29 -1.71
C VAL A 15 -1.92 9.10 -1.08
N LYS A 16 -3.02 8.42 -0.81
CA LYS A 16 -4.18 9.04 -0.18
C LYS A 16 -4.71 8.09 0.89
N PRO A 17 -4.54 8.42 2.16
CA PRO A 17 -5.08 7.60 3.24
C PRO A 17 -6.53 7.95 3.52
N GLU A 18 -7.30 6.93 3.88
CA GLU A 18 -8.71 7.11 4.22
C GLU A 18 -9.09 6.02 5.20
N VAL A 19 -9.86 6.36 6.22
CA VAL A 19 -10.32 5.37 7.20
C VAL A 19 -11.70 4.90 6.80
N VAL A 20 -11.85 3.57 6.65
CA VAL A 20 -13.10 2.93 6.29
C VAL A 20 -13.32 1.78 7.28
N ASP A 21 -14.36 1.87 8.10
CA ASP A 21 -14.70 0.83 9.06
C ASP A 21 -13.53 0.45 9.96
N ASP A 22 -12.83 1.46 10.47
CA ASP A 22 -11.67 1.31 11.35
C ASP A 22 -10.46 0.68 10.66
N VAL A 23 -10.47 0.64 9.34
CA VAL A 23 -9.34 0.17 8.53
C VAL A 23 -8.76 1.35 7.78
N LEU A 24 -7.45 1.49 7.82
CA LEU A 24 -6.77 2.51 7.04
C LEU A 24 -6.59 1.99 5.62
N VAL A 25 -7.27 2.62 4.67
CA VAL A 25 -7.12 2.29 3.26
C VAL A 25 -6.18 3.31 2.64
N VAL A 26 -5.04 2.85 2.17
CA VAL A 26 -4.03 3.72 1.56
C VAL A 26 -4.10 3.49 0.05
N THR A 27 -4.63 4.46 -0.66
CA THR A 27 -4.72 4.40 -2.13
C THR A 27 -3.42 4.93 -2.71
N VAL A 28 -2.74 4.10 -3.47
CA VAL A 28 -1.44 4.43 -4.04
C VAL A 28 -1.58 4.48 -5.55
N GLN A 29 -1.01 5.51 -6.16
CA GLN A 29 -1.07 5.69 -7.61
C GLN A 29 0.29 6.04 -8.16
N GLY A 30 0.51 5.67 -9.41
CA GLY A 30 1.72 6.02 -10.12
C GLY A 30 2.76 4.93 -10.03
N GLU A 31 4.01 5.34 -10.02
CA GLU A 31 5.15 4.42 -10.03
C GLU A 31 5.80 4.40 -8.65
N ILE A 32 6.03 3.20 -8.15
CA ILE A 32 6.71 3.03 -6.86
C ILE A 32 8.13 2.60 -7.14
N ASP A 33 9.06 3.55 -6.99
CA ASP A 33 10.47 3.28 -7.17
C ASP A 33 11.20 3.64 -5.90
N HIS A 34 12.54 3.54 -5.95
CA HIS A 34 13.36 3.81 -4.80
C HIS A 34 13.15 5.24 -4.26
N ALA A 35 12.88 6.19 -5.15
CA ALA A 35 12.77 7.59 -4.73
C ALA A 35 11.55 7.87 -3.86
N VAL A 36 10.48 7.07 -3.99
CA VAL A 36 9.24 7.33 -3.27
C VAL A 36 8.97 6.32 -2.17
N LYS A 37 9.89 5.38 -1.94
CA LYS A 37 9.62 4.32 -0.98
C LYS A 37 9.43 4.85 0.44
N ASP A 38 10.09 5.94 0.80
CA ASP A 38 9.92 6.51 2.13
C ASP A 38 8.55 7.13 2.30
N LEU A 39 8.03 7.75 1.25
CA LEU A 39 6.67 8.30 1.31
C LEU A 39 5.65 7.19 1.47
N LEU A 40 5.85 6.08 0.75
CA LEU A 40 4.97 4.95 0.89
C LEU A 40 5.05 4.36 2.29
N SER A 41 6.26 4.22 2.82
CA SER A 41 6.45 3.70 4.16
C SER A 41 5.74 4.56 5.19
N GLN A 42 5.88 5.89 5.08
CA GLN A 42 5.22 6.80 6.01
C GLN A 42 3.70 6.65 5.95
N ALA A 43 3.16 6.49 4.74
CA ALA A 43 1.72 6.35 4.59
C ALA A 43 1.22 5.05 5.21
N LEU A 44 1.96 3.97 5.04
CA LEU A 44 1.54 2.67 5.56
C LEU A 44 1.73 2.56 7.07
N LEU A 45 2.68 3.30 7.62
CA LEU A 45 3.00 3.20 9.04
C LEU A 45 2.44 4.37 9.84
N SER A 46 1.61 5.20 9.22
CA SER A 46 0.95 6.29 9.92
C SER A 46 -0.01 5.74 10.96
N GLU A 47 0.00 6.34 12.14
CA GLU A 47 -0.93 5.94 13.18
C GLU A 47 -2.18 6.81 13.21
N ASP A 48 -2.26 7.77 12.30
CA ASP A 48 -3.37 8.70 12.26
C ASP A 48 -4.64 8.02 11.81
N GLY A 49 -5.70 8.28 12.54
CA GLY A 49 -7.03 7.91 12.08
C GLY A 49 -7.45 6.49 12.36
N THR A 50 -6.62 5.67 12.98
CA THR A 50 -7.02 4.31 13.31
C THR A 50 -6.77 4.01 14.77
N LEU A 51 -7.61 3.14 15.31
CA LEU A 51 -7.43 2.63 16.66
C LEU A 51 -6.65 1.33 16.60
N PRO A 52 -5.85 1.02 17.62
CA PRO A 52 -5.21 -0.28 17.67
C PRO A 52 -6.25 -1.39 17.74
N PRO A 53 -6.03 -2.56 17.12
CA PRO A 53 -4.83 -2.90 16.37
C PRO A 53 -4.84 -2.26 14.97
N PRO A 54 -3.67 -1.98 14.42
CA PRO A 54 -3.59 -1.35 13.11
C PRO A 54 -4.01 -2.31 12.01
N ARG A 55 -4.97 -1.88 11.20
CA ARG A 55 -5.47 -2.67 10.07
C ARG A 55 -5.34 -1.81 8.83
N ILE A 56 -4.61 -2.30 7.84
CA ILE A 56 -4.26 -1.49 6.68
C ILE A 56 -4.55 -2.27 5.40
N VAL A 57 -5.20 -1.61 4.46
CA VAL A 57 -5.35 -2.10 3.09
C VAL A 57 -4.59 -1.15 2.19
N ALA A 58 -3.62 -1.68 1.45
CA ALA A 58 -2.91 -0.92 0.43
C ALA A 58 -3.57 -1.18 -0.91
N ASP A 59 -4.25 -0.16 -1.43
CA ASP A 59 -4.94 -0.25 -2.71
C ASP A 59 -3.95 0.14 -3.80
N LEU A 60 -3.51 -0.84 -4.58
CA LEU A 60 -2.52 -0.66 -5.61
C LEU A 60 -3.12 -0.61 -7.01
N SER A 61 -4.44 -0.41 -7.12
CA SER A 61 -5.09 -0.45 -8.43
C SER A 61 -4.61 0.67 -9.36
N GLY A 62 -4.11 1.76 -8.82
CA GLY A 62 -3.55 2.85 -9.61
C GLY A 62 -2.05 2.78 -9.81
N VAL A 63 -1.40 1.71 -9.35
CA VAL A 63 0.05 1.58 -9.47
C VAL A 63 0.39 0.94 -10.80
N THR A 64 1.21 1.64 -11.60
CA THR A 64 1.57 1.18 -12.93
C THR A 64 2.94 0.51 -12.97
N PHE A 65 3.76 0.72 -11.94
CA PHE A 65 5.10 0.18 -11.88
C PHE A 65 5.53 0.07 -10.43
N MET A 66 6.23 -1.02 -10.10
CA MET A 66 6.81 -1.20 -8.78
C MET A 66 8.15 -1.88 -8.96
N ASP A 67 9.21 -1.32 -8.39
CA ASP A 67 10.50 -1.99 -8.46
C ASP A 67 10.71 -2.84 -7.20
N SER A 68 11.71 -3.71 -7.26
CA SER A 68 11.94 -4.66 -6.18
C SER A 68 12.41 -3.99 -4.90
N SER A 69 12.97 -2.78 -4.97
CA SER A 69 13.42 -2.11 -3.75
C SER A 69 12.26 -1.70 -2.86
N SER A 70 11.07 -1.53 -3.42
CA SER A 70 9.91 -1.16 -2.62
C SER A 70 9.27 -2.34 -1.90
N ILE A 71 9.68 -3.57 -2.24
CA ILE A 71 9.13 -4.75 -1.58
C ILE A 71 9.40 -4.72 -0.09
N ASN A 72 10.56 -4.23 0.32
CA ASN A 72 10.90 -4.16 1.75
C ASN A 72 9.96 -3.27 2.54
N VAL A 73 9.37 -2.28 1.88
CA VAL A 73 8.40 -1.42 2.55
C VAL A 73 7.21 -2.23 3.02
N PHE A 74 6.70 -3.10 2.15
CA PHE A 74 5.54 -3.93 2.50
C PHE A 74 5.91 -4.96 3.56
N ILE A 75 7.08 -5.55 3.47
CA ILE A 75 7.52 -6.54 4.46
C ILE A 75 7.65 -5.87 5.82
N THR A 76 8.29 -4.70 5.88
CA THR A 76 8.47 -3.99 7.14
C THR A 76 7.12 -3.58 7.72
N ALA A 77 6.23 -3.05 6.89
CA ALA A 77 4.91 -2.66 7.36
C ALA A 77 4.14 -3.86 7.89
N HIS A 78 4.22 -4.98 7.18
CA HIS A 78 3.54 -6.21 7.60
C HIS A 78 4.05 -6.64 8.98
N GLN A 79 5.36 -6.64 9.17
CA GLN A 79 5.94 -7.05 10.44
C GLN A 79 5.50 -6.13 11.57
N ARG A 80 5.49 -4.83 11.33
CA ARG A 80 5.11 -3.86 12.34
C ARG A 80 3.67 -4.02 12.78
N VAL A 81 2.75 -4.11 11.79
CA VAL A 81 1.34 -4.22 12.16
C VAL A 81 1.04 -5.57 12.78
N SER A 82 1.72 -6.63 12.34
CA SER A 82 1.52 -7.95 12.92
C SER A 82 1.98 -7.99 14.36
N ASN A 83 3.07 -7.34 14.68
CA ASN A 83 3.56 -7.28 16.05
C ASN A 83 2.60 -6.52 16.96
N ALA A 84 1.77 -5.66 16.39
CA ALA A 84 0.77 -4.91 17.14
C ALA A 84 -0.61 -5.55 17.04
N GLN A 85 -0.68 -6.82 16.63
CA GLN A 85 -1.93 -7.58 16.54
C GLN A 85 -2.83 -7.11 15.41
N GLY A 86 -2.28 -6.39 14.44
CA GLY A 86 -3.01 -5.93 13.29
C GLY A 86 -2.69 -6.74 12.04
N TRP A 87 -2.99 -6.16 10.88
CA TRP A 87 -2.70 -6.82 9.62
C TRP A 87 -2.55 -5.79 8.51
N LEU A 88 -1.85 -6.23 7.46
CA LEU A 88 -1.72 -5.49 6.20
C LEU A 88 -2.21 -6.38 5.07
N ARG A 89 -3.04 -5.83 4.20
CA ARG A 89 -3.52 -6.53 3.01
C ARG A 89 -3.31 -5.65 1.80
N ILE A 90 -3.14 -6.28 0.66
CA ILE A 90 -2.96 -5.60 -0.63
C ILE A 90 -4.19 -5.85 -1.48
N ALA A 91 -4.66 -4.82 -2.17
CA ALA A 91 -5.85 -4.91 -2.99
C ALA A 91 -5.62 -4.32 -4.36
N GLY A 92 -6.24 -4.89 -5.37
CA GLY A 92 -6.35 -4.30 -6.69
C GLY A 92 -5.10 -4.24 -7.53
N ALA A 93 -4.04 -4.97 -7.15
CA ALA A 93 -2.78 -4.91 -7.90
C ALA A 93 -3.00 -5.25 -9.36
N GLN A 94 -2.45 -4.42 -10.26
CA GLN A 94 -2.51 -4.68 -11.68
C GLN A 94 -1.63 -5.90 -12.01
N LYS A 95 -1.84 -6.48 -13.19
CA LYS A 95 -1.19 -7.73 -13.54
C LYS A 95 0.32 -7.71 -13.33
N SER A 96 0.99 -6.66 -13.80
CA SER A 96 2.44 -6.62 -13.69
C SER A 96 2.90 -6.50 -12.24
N VAL A 97 2.16 -5.76 -11.44
CA VAL A 97 2.48 -5.61 -10.03
C VAL A 97 2.19 -6.91 -9.28
N ALA A 98 1.03 -7.51 -9.55
CA ALA A 98 0.68 -8.79 -8.93
C ALA A 98 1.71 -9.86 -9.25
N ARG A 99 2.20 -9.87 -10.47
CA ARG A 99 3.22 -10.82 -10.87
C ARG A 99 4.51 -10.63 -10.08
N LEU A 100 4.93 -9.38 -9.90
CA LEU A 100 6.13 -9.11 -9.10
C LEU A 100 5.93 -9.58 -7.66
N LEU A 101 4.77 -9.27 -7.08
CA LEU A 101 4.48 -9.67 -5.70
C LEU A 101 4.53 -11.19 -5.56
N HIS A 102 4.03 -11.89 -6.55
CA HIS A 102 4.07 -13.35 -6.55
C HIS A 102 5.51 -13.87 -6.68
N LEU A 103 6.27 -13.29 -7.60
CA LEU A 103 7.63 -13.76 -7.85
C LEU A 103 8.54 -13.59 -6.64
N VAL A 104 8.33 -12.54 -5.86
CA VAL A 104 9.16 -12.31 -4.68
C VAL A 104 8.55 -12.91 -3.41
N GLY A 105 7.41 -13.57 -3.53
CA GLY A 105 6.82 -14.29 -2.40
C GLY A 105 6.00 -13.46 -1.45
N ILE A 106 5.68 -12.22 -1.80
CA ILE A 106 4.88 -11.36 -0.91
C ILE A 106 3.50 -11.96 -0.68
N ASP A 107 2.90 -12.54 -1.70
CA ASP A 107 1.56 -13.09 -1.58
C ASP A 107 1.50 -14.32 -0.67
N GLN A 108 2.65 -14.83 -0.23
CA GLN A 108 2.69 -15.90 0.76
C GLN A 108 2.57 -15.38 2.18
N ILE A 109 2.83 -14.11 2.42
CA ILE A 109 2.81 -13.55 3.77
C ILE A 109 1.80 -12.43 3.93
N ILE A 110 1.44 -11.74 2.84
CA ILE A 110 0.47 -10.65 2.87
C ILE A 110 -0.70 -11.03 1.98
N GLY A 111 -1.92 -11.00 2.51
CA GLY A 111 -3.09 -11.32 1.71
C GLY A 111 -3.26 -10.35 0.56
N CYS A 112 -3.43 -10.89 -0.65
CA CYS A 112 -3.63 -10.10 -1.85
C CYS A 112 -5.03 -10.37 -2.38
N HIS A 113 -5.79 -9.31 -2.60
CA HIS A 113 -7.20 -9.41 -2.97
C HIS A 113 -7.46 -8.62 -4.25
N PRO A 114 -8.45 -9.02 -5.04
CA PRO A 114 -8.72 -8.30 -6.30
C PRO A 114 -9.26 -6.89 -6.09
N THR A 115 -9.95 -6.65 -4.97
CA THR A 115 -10.55 -5.34 -4.72
C THR A 115 -10.40 -4.97 -3.25
N VAL A 116 -10.52 -3.67 -2.99
CA VAL A 116 -10.52 -3.17 -1.62
C VAL A 116 -11.67 -3.79 -0.84
N GLU A 117 -12.83 -3.89 -1.47
CA GLU A 117 -14.00 -4.45 -0.80
C GLU A 117 -13.73 -5.86 -0.30
N GLN A 118 -13.12 -6.69 -1.13
CA GLN A 118 -12.80 -8.05 -0.72
C GLN A 118 -11.74 -8.07 0.37
N ALA A 119 -10.77 -7.16 0.29
CA ALA A 119 -9.75 -7.07 1.33
C ALA A 119 -10.35 -6.66 2.68
N LEU A 120 -11.37 -5.81 2.66
CA LEU A 120 -12.02 -5.38 3.89
C LEU A 120 -12.87 -6.48 4.51
N ASN A 121 -13.43 -7.35 3.70
CA ASN A 121 -14.40 -8.34 4.15
C ASN A 121 -13.82 -9.72 4.43
N THR A 122 -12.53 -9.87 4.36
CA THR A 122 -11.91 -11.19 4.55
C THR A 122 -11.57 -11.48 6.00
#